data_0225d9b09fb76412c61e12468c780acc
#
_entry.id   0225d9b09fb76412c61e12468c780acc
#
_cell.length_a   1.000
_cell.length_b   1.000
_cell.length_c   1.000
_cell.angle_alpha   90.00
_cell.angle_beta   90.00
_cell.angle_gamma   90.00
#
_symmetry.space_group_name_H-M   'P 1'
#
loop_
_entity.id
_entity.type
_entity.pdbx_description
1 polymer ?
#
loop_
_entity_poly.entity_id
_entity_poly.type
_entity_poly.pdbx_seq_one_letter_code
_entity_poly.pdbx_strand_id
1 'polypeptide(L)'
;MLNITDKSVEDAIPAYLRLGFRPFFFLGSLYAVIAIVAWVIMFQNGQPEILNVPALWWHVHEMLFGFSMAIVVGFVLTAVQTWTGVNGTKHYRLAVLVGLWLAPRILFWTPAPLWLISSIEALFLIFAAYEIGFRVVKSKGWKNLFFVPLFILAIVANFASYATIKGMPPFPSSAVWQAMLWWFTLLLSVMGGRVIPFFTARRFDFEKAQPLVWLEWLANLPLVGLFVLSFFPLTFAQVGNELMVFAGVTQLVRFIRWKPWTTLSEPLVWSLHAAYLCIPLCLLLRGLLDNPFASHNMLHLFAIGGLSGLILAMITRVTMGHTGRAIYKGPSMALAFSAIFIAALVRSLGVTFFPAYLFEMVNISAGLWTLAFGLFIWKFGMMLLTPRVDGHPG
;
A
#
# COMPACT_ATOMS: atom_id res chain seq x y z
N MET A 1 11.12 -23.30 4.83
CA MET A 1 10.47 -22.92 3.55
C MET A 1 10.66 -24.06 2.55
N LEU A 2 9.66 -24.36 1.77
CA LEU A 2 9.79 -25.34 0.67
C LEU A 2 10.78 -24.75 -0.36
N ASN A 3 11.81 -25.53 -0.77
CA ASN A 3 12.68 -25.17 -1.89
C ASN A 3 11.89 -25.37 -3.20
N ILE A 4 11.25 -24.31 -3.67
CA ILE A 4 10.43 -24.32 -4.89
C ILE A 4 11.32 -24.12 -6.13
N THR A 5 12.53 -23.66 -5.95
CA THR A 5 13.48 -23.30 -7.03
C THR A 5 14.79 -24.07 -6.87
N ASP A 6 15.37 -24.52 -7.98
CA ASP A 6 16.73 -25.05 -8.02
C ASP A 6 17.74 -23.91 -7.75
N LYS A 7 18.65 -24.16 -6.82
CA LYS A 7 19.68 -23.19 -6.39
C LYS A 7 20.61 -22.82 -7.53
N SER A 8 21.04 -23.78 -8.35
CA SER A 8 21.98 -23.54 -9.46
C SER A 8 21.41 -22.58 -10.50
N VAL A 9 20.11 -22.73 -10.80
CA VAL A 9 19.38 -21.83 -11.71
C VAL A 9 19.23 -20.44 -11.12
N GLU A 10 19.04 -20.35 -9.81
CA GLU A 10 18.81 -19.07 -9.15
C GLU A 10 20.08 -18.26 -8.92
N ASP A 11 21.21 -18.95 -8.68
CA ASP A 11 22.52 -18.30 -8.51
C ASP A 11 23.00 -17.61 -9.81
N ALA A 12 22.53 -18.05 -10.97
CA ALA A 12 22.75 -17.38 -12.24
C ALA A 12 21.95 -16.07 -12.42
N ILE A 13 20.96 -15.82 -11.54
CA ILE A 13 20.10 -14.63 -11.60
C ILE A 13 20.61 -13.58 -10.60
N PRO A 14 20.76 -12.29 -11.00
CA PRO A 14 21.08 -11.22 -10.07
C PRO A 14 20.11 -11.20 -8.89
N ALA A 15 20.62 -11.05 -7.66
CA ALA A 15 19.82 -11.18 -6.44
C ALA A 15 18.54 -10.33 -6.46
N TYR A 16 18.63 -9.10 -6.95
CA TYR A 16 17.50 -8.16 -7.02
C TYR A 16 16.40 -8.55 -8.05
N LEU A 17 16.65 -9.55 -8.93
CA LEU A 17 15.68 -10.09 -9.88
C LEU A 17 15.20 -11.52 -9.54
N ARG A 18 15.52 -12.03 -8.36
CA ARG A 18 15.12 -13.39 -7.94
C ARG A 18 13.67 -13.49 -7.51
N LEU A 19 13.13 -12.46 -6.79
CA LEU A 19 11.75 -12.40 -6.31
C LEU A 19 11.21 -10.98 -6.36
N GLY A 20 9.89 -10.84 -6.57
CA GLY A 20 9.21 -9.56 -6.77
C GLY A 20 9.41 -8.54 -5.66
N PHE A 21 9.49 -8.98 -4.38
CA PHE A 21 9.68 -8.05 -3.26
C PHE A 21 10.99 -7.26 -3.35
N ARG A 22 12.06 -7.85 -3.88
CA ARG A 22 13.39 -7.22 -3.89
C ARG A 22 13.42 -5.89 -4.64
N PRO A 23 13.14 -5.84 -5.97
CA PRO A 23 13.16 -4.57 -6.69
C PRO A 23 12.02 -3.64 -6.26
N PHE A 24 10.81 -4.17 -6.05
CA PHE A 24 9.66 -3.31 -5.78
C PHE A 24 9.68 -2.69 -4.39
N PHE A 25 10.22 -3.38 -3.36
CA PHE A 25 10.35 -2.77 -2.03
C PHE A 25 11.46 -1.72 -2.01
N PHE A 26 12.57 -1.97 -2.68
CA PHE A 26 13.66 -1.00 -2.78
C PHE A 26 13.26 0.22 -3.58
N LEU A 27 12.87 0.02 -4.85
CA LEU A 27 12.52 1.12 -5.75
C LEU A 27 11.23 1.83 -5.35
N GLY A 28 10.22 1.10 -4.85
CA GLY A 28 8.98 1.68 -4.35
C GLY A 28 9.21 2.55 -3.14
N SER A 29 10.07 2.14 -2.18
CA SER A 29 10.42 2.97 -1.03
C SER A 29 11.26 4.19 -1.41
N LEU A 30 12.20 4.03 -2.35
CA LEU A 30 12.96 5.15 -2.90
C LEU A 30 12.04 6.15 -3.59
N TYR A 31 11.10 5.64 -4.39
CA TYR A 31 10.13 6.48 -5.07
C TYR A 31 9.18 7.19 -4.09
N ALA A 32 8.78 6.53 -2.99
CA ALA A 32 7.99 7.15 -1.94
C ALA A 32 8.65 8.43 -1.37
N VAL A 33 9.97 8.40 -1.18
CA VAL A 33 10.76 9.57 -0.74
C VAL A 33 10.81 10.63 -1.83
N ILE A 34 11.16 10.24 -3.05
CA ILE A 34 11.28 11.18 -4.18
C ILE A 34 9.94 11.87 -4.45
N ALA A 35 8.86 11.12 -4.51
CA ALA A 35 7.55 11.63 -4.86
C ALA A 35 6.98 12.58 -3.80
N ILE A 36 7.20 12.31 -2.50
CA ILE A 36 6.71 13.23 -1.46
C ILE A 36 7.53 14.53 -1.41
N VAL A 37 8.85 14.46 -1.64
CA VAL A 37 9.69 15.66 -1.73
C VAL A 37 9.28 16.49 -2.94
N ALA A 38 9.10 15.87 -4.11
CA ALA A 38 8.63 16.58 -5.31
C ALA A 38 7.25 17.21 -5.10
N TRP A 39 6.33 16.51 -4.43
CA TRP A 39 5.01 17.03 -4.08
C TRP A 39 5.11 18.29 -3.19
N VAL A 40 5.91 18.26 -2.12
CA VAL A 40 6.06 19.39 -1.22
C VAL A 40 6.63 20.60 -1.96
N ILE A 41 7.62 20.41 -2.82
CA ILE A 41 8.19 21.48 -3.65
C ILE A 41 7.10 22.10 -4.55
N MET A 42 6.30 21.25 -5.23
CA MET A 42 5.20 21.73 -6.08
C MET A 42 4.08 22.40 -5.28
N PHE A 43 3.79 21.89 -4.09
CA PHE A 43 2.75 22.46 -3.23
C PHE A 43 3.09 23.87 -2.73
N GLN A 44 4.38 24.15 -2.52
CA GLN A 44 4.86 25.46 -2.04
C GLN A 44 5.16 26.44 -3.18
N ASN A 45 5.79 25.98 -4.25
CA ASN A 45 6.32 26.84 -5.32
C ASN A 45 5.49 26.80 -6.61
N GLY A 46 4.43 26.00 -6.64
CA GLY A 46 3.62 25.79 -7.86
C GLY A 46 4.13 24.66 -8.73
N GLN A 47 3.33 24.34 -9.74
CA GLN A 47 3.60 23.27 -10.68
C GLN A 47 4.69 23.67 -11.68
N PRO A 48 5.73 22.84 -11.90
CA PRO A 48 6.72 23.09 -12.94
C PRO A 48 6.11 22.85 -14.35
N GLU A 49 6.50 23.66 -15.32
CA GLU A 49 5.98 23.58 -16.71
C GLU A 49 6.19 22.23 -17.38
N ILE A 50 7.27 21.54 -17.01
CA ILE A 50 7.59 20.21 -17.57
C ILE A 50 6.61 19.12 -17.14
N LEU A 51 5.89 19.30 -16.03
CA LEU A 51 4.92 18.33 -15.56
C LEU A 51 3.63 18.48 -16.40
N ASN A 52 3.30 17.47 -17.18
CA ASN A 52 2.20 17.50 -18.15
C ASN A 52 0.82 17.11 -17.58
N VAL A 53 0.69 17.04 -16.24
CA VAL A 53 -0.56 16.76 -15.52
C VAL A 53 -0.70 17.69 -14.31
N PRO A 54 -1.92 17.95 -13.78
CA PRO A 54 -2.10 18.76 -12.60
C PRO A 54 -1.32 18.19 -11.39
N ALA A 55 -0.60 19.04 -10.65
CA ALA A 55 0.26 18.60 -9.55
C ALA A 55 -0.46 17.79 -8.47
N LEU A 56 -1.69 18.18 -8.09
CA LEU A 56 -2.51 17.43 -7.14
C LEU A 56 -2.90 16.06 -7.70
N TRP A 57 -3.27 16.00 -8.98
CA TRP A 57 -3.57 14.73 -9.64
C TRP A 57 -2.34 13.83 -9.64
N TRP A 58 -1.17 14.36 -10.01
CA TRP A 58 0.09 13.64 -10.00
C TRP A 58 0.42 13.09 -8.60
N HIS A 59 0.29 13.93 -7.56
CA HIS A 59 0.54 13.49 -6.18
C HIS A 59 -0.33 12.28 -5.80
N VAL A 60 -1.63 12.39 -5.97
CA VAL A 60 -2.55 11.31 -5.57
C VAL A 60 -2.31 10.05 -6.41
N HIS A 61 -2.15 10.23 -7.73
CA HIS A 61 -1.88 9.14 -8.65
C HIS A 61 -0.58 8.39 -8.28
N GLU A 62 0.50 9.13 -8.06
CA GLU A 62 1.80 8.53 -7.75
C GLU A 62 1.86 7.89 -6.35
N MET A 63 1.09 8.39 -5.38
CA MET A 63 0.96 7.71 -4.09
C MET A 63 0.19 6.39 -4.19
N LEU A 64 -0.82 6.31 -5.05
CA LEU A 64 -1.66 5.12 -5.21
C LEU A 64 -1.07 4.13 -6.22
N PHE A 65 -0.84 4.56 -7.47
CA PHE A 65 -0.38 3.70 -8.57
C PHE A 65 1.14 3.61 -8.68
N GLY A 66 1.86 4.68 -8.30
CA GLY A 66 3.32 4.69 -8.26
C GLY A 66 3.86 3.90 -7.06
N PHE A 67 3.73 4.45 -5.86
CA PHE A 67 4.30 3.87 -4.65
C PHE A 67 3.53 2.64 -4.14
N SER A 68 2.26 2.82 -3.75
CA SER A 68 1.52 1.78 -3.03
C SER A 68 1.32 0.52 -3.90
N MET A 69 1.01 0.70 -5.19
CA MET A 69 0.81 -0.41 -6.10
C MET A 69 2.11 -1.18 -6.38
N ALA A 70 3.27 -0.51 -6.46
CA ALA A 70 4.57 -1.19 -6.57
C ALA A 70 4.79 -2.16 -5.41
N ILE A 71 4.54 -1.69 -4.17
CA ILE A 71 4.70 -2.53 -2.98
C ILE A 71 3.71 -3.69 -2.98
N VAL A 72 2.44 -3.44 -3.33
CA VAL A 72 1.42 -4.50 -3.43
C VAL A 72 1.81 -5.55 -4.48
N VAL A 73 2.24 -5.13 -5.66
CA VAL A 73 2.70 -6.04 -6.73
C VAL A 73 3.90 -6.86 -6.25
N GLY A 74 4.92 -6.20 -5.69
CA GLY A 74 6.12 -6.88 -5.15
C GLY A 74 5.77 -7.90 -4.07
N PHE A 75 4.85 -7.54 -3.16
CA PHE A 75 4.37 -8.43 -2.11
C PHE A 75 3.59 -9.62 -2.67
N VAL A 76 2.59 -9.39 -3.52
CA VAL A 76 1.72 -10.46 -4.04
C VAL A 76 2.49 -11.41 -4.97
N LEU A 77 3.39 -10.91 -5.83
CA LEU A 77 4.25 -11.75 -6.67
C LEU A 77 5.17 -12.65 -5.85
N THR A 78 5.59 -12.20 -4.67
CA THR A 78 6.39 -13.02 -3.74
C THR A 78 5.54 -14.04 -3.01
N ALA A 79 4.39 -13.61 -2.49
CA ALA A 79 3.50 -14.43 -1.69
C ALA A 79 2.82 -15.54 -2.52
N VAL A 80 2.48 -15.26 -3.78
CA VAL A 80 1.83 -16.23 -4.67
C VAL A 80 2.67 -17.49 -4.90
N GLN A 81 4.01 -17.38 -4.93
CA GLN A 81 4.89 -18.54 -4.97
C GLN A 81 4.68 -19.47 -3.77
N THR A 82 4.60 -18.91 -2.57
CA THR A 82 4.39 -19.67 -1.34
C THR A 82 2.99 -20.28 -1.27
N TRP A 83 1.97 -19.54 -1.74
CA TRP A 83 0.57 -20.01 -1.71
C TRP A 83 0.25 -21.10 -2.72
N THR A 84 0.99 -21.11 -3.83
CA THR A 84 0.70 -21.99 -4.98
C THR A 84 1.70 -23.11 -5.17
N GLY A 85 2.90 -22.99 -4.58
CA GLY A 85 4.01 -23.92 -4.87
C GLY A 85 4.58 -23.78 -6.30
N VAL A 86 4.11 -22.78 -7.08
CA VAL A 86 4.60 -22.50 -8.43
C VAL A 86 5.69 -21.43 -8.40
N ASN A 87 6.78 -21.64 -9.15
CA ASN A 87 7.89 -20.70 -9.23
C ASN A 87 7.43 -19.25 -9.46
N GLY A 88 7.98 -18.31 -8.66
CA GLY A 88 7.68 -16.90 -8.72
C GLY A 88 8.14 -16.24 -10.03
N THR A 89 7.69 -15.00 -10.25
CA THR A 89 8.17 -14.15 -11.35
C THR A 89 9.59 -13.69 -11.05
N LYS A 90 10.54 -13.96 -11.95
CA LYS A 90 11.95 -13.67 -11.77
C LYS A 90 12.65 -13.39 -13.11
N HIS A 91 13.93 -13.00 -13.04
CA HIS A 91 14.79 -12.73 -14.19
C HIS A 91 14.19 -11.68 -15.13
N TYR A 92 14.22 -11.90 -16.48
CA TYR A 92 13.76 -10.92 -17.47
C TYR A 92 12.28 -10.53 -17.31
N ARG A 93 11.40 -11.47 -16.89
CA ARG A 93 9.97 -11.16 -16.66
C ARG A 93 9.80 -10.16 -15.53
N LEU A 94 10.57 -10.29 -14.45
CA LEU A 94 10.57 -9.33 -13.37
C LEU A 94 11.22 -8.01 -13.78
N ALA A 95 12.31 -8.05 -14.57
CA ALA A 95 12.93 -6.84 -15.10
C ALA A 95 11.97 -6.05 -16.02
N VAL A 96 11.20 -6.72 -16.88
CA VAL A 96 10.15 -6.08 -17.70
C VAL A 96 9.08 -5.43 -16.83
N LEU A 97 8.60 -6.11 -15.77
CA LEU A 97 7.64 -5.51 -14.84
C LEU A 97 8.18 -4.26 -14.16
N VAL A 98 9.44 -4.30 -13.71
CA VAL A 98 10.10 -3.13 -13.12
C VAL A 98 10.23 -1.99 -14.13
N GLY A 99 10.62 -2.29 -15.37
CA GLY A 99 10.72 -1.31 -16.46
C GLY A 99 9.37 -0.66 -16.78
N LEU A 100 8.30 -1.46 -16.89
CA LEU A 100 6.94 -0.97 -17.13
C LEU A 100 6.43 -0.10 -15.97
N TRP A 101 6.81 -0.42 -14.73
CA TRP A 101 6.47 0.42 -13.59
C TRP A 101 7.28 1.72 -13.57
N LEU A 102 8.58 1.67 -13.87
CA LEU A 102 9.48 2.82 -13.78
C LEU A 102 9.24 3.83 -14.90
N ALA A 103 8.94 3.37 -16.11
CA ALA A 103 8.82 4.23 -17.27
C ALA A 103 7.78 5.36 -17.12
N PRO A 104 6.55 5.17 -16.63
CA PRO A 104 5.59 6.25 -16.38
C PRO A 104 6.13 7.32 -15.41
N ARG A 105 6.90 6.93 -14.39
CA ARG A 105 7.48 7.84 -13.38
C ARG A 105 8.46 8.82 -14.01
N ILE A 106 9.21 8.36 -15.01
CA ILE A 106 10.13 9.20 -15.79
C ILE A 106 9.35 10.03 -16.83
N LEU A 107 8.42 9.40 -17.53
CA LEU A 107 7.69 10.02 -18.63
C LEU A 107 6.79 11.18 -18.19
N PHE A 108 6.29 11.23 -16.96
CA PHE A 108 5.57 12.38 -16.43
C PHE A 108 6.38 13.68 -16.46
N TRP A 109 7.70 13.59 -16.43
CA TRP A 109 8.65 14.70 -16.45
C TRP A 109 9.25 14.93 -17.85
N THR A 110 8.52 14.52 -18.88
CA THR A 110 8.90 14.70 -20.29
C THR A 110 7.67 15.12 -21.11
N PRO A 111 7.82 15.61 -22.34
CA PRO A 111 6.69 15.94 -23.20
C PRO A 111 5.96 14.70 -23.77
N ALA A 112 6.06 13.55 -23.14
CA ALA A 112 5.41 12.32 -23.58
C ALA A 112 3.87 12.46 -23.52
N PRO A 113 3.14 11.94 -24.52
CA PRO A 113 1.69 12.04 -24.51
C PRO A 113 1.06 11.13 -23.47
N LEU A 114 0.01 11.61 -22.80
CA LEU A 114 -0.65 10.89 -21.68
C LEU A 114 -1.18 9.50 -22.08
N TRP A 115 -1.59 9.30 -23.34
CA TRP A 115 -2.03 7.98 -23.80
C TRP A 115 -0.90 6.94 -23.73
N LEU A 116 0.34 7.35 -24.02
CA LEU A 116 1.51 6.46 -23.94
C LEU A 116 1.81 6.10 -22.47
N ILE A 117 1.80 7.10 -21.58
CA ILE A 117 2.04 6.91 -20.14
C ILE A 117 0.99 5.96 -19.55
N SER A 118 -0.29 6.23 -19.79
CA SER A 118 -1.40 5.39 -19.31
C SER A 118 -1.36 3.96 -19.86
N SER A 119 -0.98 3.79 -21.13
CA SER A 119 -0.85 2.46 -21.73
C SER A 119 0.28 1.63 -21.11
N ILE A 120 1.44 2.23 -20.87
CA ILE A 120 2.57 1.55 -20.23
C ILE A 120 2.20 1.15 -18.80
N GLU A 121 1.54 2.02 -18.05
CA GLU A 121 1.10 1.72 -16.69
C GLU A 121 0.02 0.64 -16.64
N ALA A 122 -0.91 0.67 -17.58
CA ALA A 122 -1.90 -0.41 -17.73
C ALA A 122 -1.22 -1.75 -18.06
N LEU A 123 -0.21 -1.75 -18.94
CA LEU A 123 0.59 -2.96 -19.24
C LEU A 123 1.30 -3.51 -18.00
N PHE A 124 1.81 -2.63 -17.12
CA PHE A 124 2.37 -3.07 -15.83
C PHE A 124 1.33 -3.82 -14.99
N LEU A 125 0.13 -3.24 -14.83
CA LEU A 125 -0.94 -3.84 -14.03
C LEU A 125 -1.49 -5.13 -14.67
N ILE A 126 -1.66 -5.15 -15.98
CA ILE A 126 -2.11 -6.33 -16.74
C ILE A 126 -1.09 -7.46 -16.60
N PHE A 127 0.19 -7.16 -16.76
CA PHE A 127 1.24 -8.17 -16.66
C PHE A 127 1.36 -8.70 -15.21
N ALA A 128 1.24 -7.84 -14.19
CA ALA A 128 1.19 -8.27 -12.81
C ALA A 128 -0.03 -9.18 -12.53
N ALA A 129 -1.22 -8.80 -13.01
CA ALA A 129 -2.43 -9.60 -12.90
C ALA A 129 -2.31 -10.98 -13.57
N TYR A 130 -1.71 -11.02 -14.76
CA TYR A 130 -1.41 -12.26 -15.49
C TYR A 130 -0.47 -13.16 -14.70
N GLU A 131 0.65 -12.63 -14.20
CA GLU A 131 1.64 -13.40 -13.42
C GLU A 131 1.04 -14.01 -12.16
N ILE A 132 0.16 -13.28 -11.48
CA ILE A 132 -0.55 -13.75 -10.29
C ILE A 132 -1.62 -14.78 -10.68
N GLY A 133 -2.48 -14.43 -11.62
CA GLY A 133 -3.62 -15.24 -12.05
C GLY A 133 -3.18 -16.59 -12.62
N PHE A 134 -2.16 -16.61 -13.48
CA PHE A 134 -1.58 -17.82 -14.06
C PHE A 134 -1.17 -18.83 -12.97
N ARG A 135 -0.50 -18.37 -11.90
CA ARG A 135 -0.06 -19.26 -10.80
C ARG A 135 -1.21 -19.79 -9.96
N VAL A 136 -2.19 -18.93 -9.67
CA VAL A 136 -3.38 -19.31 -8.92
C VAL A 136 -4.17 -20.37 -9.67
N VAL A 137 -4.40 -20.16 -10.97
CA VAL A 137 -5.13 -21.12 -11.81
C VAL A 137 -4.37 -22.44 -11.96
N LYS A 138 -3.05 -22.36 -12.26
CA LYS A 138 -2.18 -23.55 -12.43
C LYS A 138 -2.15 -24.43 -11.19
N SER A 139 -2.17 -23.84 -9.99
CA SER A 139 -2.15 -24.58 -8.71
C SER A 139 -3.54 -24.96 -8.21
N LYS A 140 -4.62 -24.54 -8.88
CA LYS A 140 -6.01 -24.63 -8.40
C LYS A 140 -6.20 -23.95 -7.03
N GLY A 141 -5.38 -22.92 -6.74
CA GLY A 141 -5.37 -22.17 -5.47
C GLY A 141 -6.52 -21.15 -5.36
N TRP A 142 -7.77 -21.55 -5.62
CA TRP A 142 -8.95 -20.69 -5.80
C TRP A 142 -9.19 -19.68 -4.67
N LYS A 143 -8.73 -19.97 -3.46
CA LYS A 143 -8.82 -19.05 -2.31
C LYS A 143 -8.08 -17.72 -2.53
N ASN A 144 -7.12 -17.69 -3.46
CA ASN A 144 -6.35 -16.51 -3.81
C ASN A 144 -6.78 -15.86 -5.14
N LEU A 145 -7.81 -16.40 -5.80
CA LEU A 145 -8.30 -15.86 -7.07
C LEU A 145 -8.87 -14.45 -6.94
N PHE A 146 -9.29 -14.04 -5.74
CA PHE A 146 -9.81 -12.70 -5.48
C PHE A 146 -8.84 -11.55 -5.84
N PHE A 147 -7.54 -11.82 -5.90
CA PHE A 147 -6.57 -10.83 -6.38
C PHE A 147 -6.80 -10.43 -7.83
N VAL A 148 -7.24 -11.37 -8.69
CA VAL A 148 -7.44 -11.07 -10.12
C VAL A 148 -8.50 -9.99 -10.35
N PRO A 149 -9.74 -10.10 -9.84
CA PRO A 149 -10.71 -9.01 -9.96
C PRO A 149 -10.26 -7.72 -9.30
N LEU A 150 -9.51 -7.75 -8.19
CA LEU A 150 -8.94 -6.55 -7.60
C LEU A 150 -7.97 -5.85 -8.57
N PHE A 151 -7.09 -6.57 -9.24
CA PHE A 151 -6.19 -5.99 -10.24
C PHE A 151 -6.95 -5.48 -11.47
N ILE A 152 -8.01 -6.17 -11.92
CA ILE A 152 -8.87 -5.67 -13.01
C ILE A 152 -9.50 -4.33 -12.63
N LEU A 153 -10.02 -4.19 -11.40
CA LEU A 153 -10.55 -2.92 -10.91
C LEU A 153 -9.47 -1.83 -10.86
N ALA A 154 -8.24 -2.16 -10.47
CA ALA A 154 -7.13 -1.22 -10.48
C ALA A 154 -6.76 -0.77 -11.91
N ILE A 155 -6.81 -1.66 -12.91
CA ILE A 155 -6.59 -1.32 -14.32
C ILE A 155 -7.67 -0.34 -14.80
N VAL A 156 -8.94 -0.64 -14.50
CA VAL A 156 -10.06 0.25 -14.85
C VAL A 156 -9.92 1.61 -14.18
N ALA A 157 -9.59 1.64 -12.88
CA ALA A 157 -9.38 2.88 -12.14
C ALA A 157 -8.17 3.68 -12.66
N ASN A 158 -7.11 3.02 -13.11
CA ASN A 158 -5.98 3.67 -13.74
C ASN A 158 -6.43 4.41 -15.01
N PHE A 159 -7.10 3.74 -15.96
CA PHE A 159 -7.64 4.40 -17.15
C PHE A 159 -8.64 5.51 -16.83
N ALA A 160 -9.53 5.28 -15.87
CA ALA A 160 -10.48 6.30 -15.42
C ALA A 160 -9.77 7.54 -14.85
N SER A 161 -8.69 7.34 -14.07
CA SER A 161 -7.88 8.44 -13.52
C SER A 161 -7.32 9.32 -14.64
N TYR A 162 -6.74 8.75 -15.70
CA TYR A 162 -6.25 9.52 -16.85
C TYR A 162 -7.38 10.19 -17.67
N ALA A 163 -8.52 9.54 -17.81
CA ALA A 163 -9.68 10.11 -18.50
C ALA A 163 -10.18 11.39 -17.82
N THR A 164 -10.11 11.48 -16.49
CA THR A 164 -10.53 12.67 -15.73
C THR A 164 -9.67 13.90 -16.01
N ILE A 165 -8.39 13.75 -16.40
CA ILE A 165 -7.53 14.87 -16.80
C ILE A 165 -8.07 15.56 -18.06
N LYS A 166 -8.64 14.78 -18.98
CA LYS A 166 -9.23 15.26 -20.23
C LYS A 166 -10.66 15.77 -20.08
N GLY A 167 -11.16 15.87 -18.84
CA GLY A 167 -12.55 16.26 -18.58
C GLY A 167 -13.58 15.26 -19.12
N MET A 168 -13.17 14.01 -19.35
CA MET A 168 -14.07 12.97 -19.83
C MET A 168 -15.02 12.54 -18.71
N PRO A 169 -16.36 12.70 -18.88
CA PRO A 169 -17.34 12.26 -17.90
C PRO A 169 -17.38 10.72 -17.83
N PRO A 170 -18.05 10.14 -16.82
CA PRO A 170 -19.02 10.82 -15.96
C PRO A 170 -18.49 11.22 -14.57
N PHE A 171 -17.24 10.90 -14.19
CA PHE A 171 -16.81 11.02 -12.81
C PHE A 171 -15.63 12.01 -12.63
N PRO A 172 -15.61 12.81 -11.54
CA PRO A 172 -14.47 13.65 -11.21
C PRO A 172 -13.29 12.79 -10.73
N SER A 173 -12.06 13.33 -10.82
CA SER A 173 -10.85 12.65 -10.33
C SER A 173 -10.97 12.21 -8.86
N SER A 174 -11.64 13.02 -8.04
CA SER A 174 -11.86 12.71 -6.62
C SER A 174 -12.67 11.42 -6.38
N ALA A 175 -13.62 11.10 -7.27
CA ALA A 175 -14.38 9.84 -7.17
C ALA A 175 -13.48 8.61 -7.43
N VAL A 176 -12.63 8.68 -8.44
CA VAL A 176 -11.67 7.61 -8.77
C VAL A 176 -10.65 7.43 -7.63
N TRP A 177 -10.12 8.54 -7.10
CA TRP A 177 -9.18 8.49 -5.97
C TRP A 177 -9.81 7.91 -4.72
N GLN A 178 -11.05 8.32 -4.41
CA GLN A 178 -11.79 7.80 -3.27
C GLN A 178 -12.07 6.29 -3.43
N ALA A 179 -12.47 5.86 -4.63
CA ALA A 179 -12.66 4.45 -4.94
C ALA A 179 -11.36 3.65 -4.74
N MET A 180 -10.21 4.17 -5.21
CA MET A 180 -8.92 3.51 -5.00
C MET A 180 -8.50 3.46 -3.52
N LEU A 181 -8.82 4.49 -2.73
CA LEU A 181 -8.58 4.44 -1.28
C LEU A 181 -9.42 3.32 -0.63
N TRP A 182 -10.68 3.14 -1.01
CA TRP A 182 -11.51 2.03 -0.52
C TRP A 182 -11.03 0.67 -1.02
N TRP A 183 -10.50 0.61 -2.25
CA TRP A 183 -9.85 -0.58 -2.77
C TRP A 183 -8.65 -0.99 -1.90
N PHE A 184 -7.77 -0.05 -1.57
CA PHE A 184 -6.65 -0.31 -0.65
C PHE A 184 -7.15 -0.66 0.76
N THR A 185 -8.18 0.02 1.26
CA THR A 185 -8.76 -0.28 2.57
C THR A 185 -9.28 -1.72 2.63
N LEU A 186 -10.00 -2.17 1.60
CA LEU A 186 -10.48 -3.55 1.49
C LEU A 186 -9.32 -4.55 1.43
N LEU A 187 -8.32 -4.29 0.60
CA LEU A 187 -7.12 -5.13 0.49
C LEU A 187 -6.42 -5.26 1.85
N LEU A 188 -6.19 -4.13 2.53
CA LEU A 188 -5.52 -4.11 3.83
C LEU A 188 -6.39 -4.73 4.93
N SER A 189 -7.70 -4.57 4.89
CA SER A 189 -8.61 -5.22 5.83
C SER A 189 -8.55 -6.74 5.69
N VAL A 190 -8.66 -7.26 4.47
CA VAL A 190 -8.58 -8.72 4.21
C VAL A 190 -7.21 -9.27 4.56
N MET A 191 -6.13 -8.61 4.12
CA MET A 191 -4.76 -9.08 4.38
C MET A 191 -4.37 -8.91 5.85
N GLY A 192 -4.72 -7.78 6.47
CA GLY A 192 -4.47 -7.52 7.89
C GLY A 192 -5.11 -8.57 8.79
N GLY A 193 -6.36 -8.94 8.50
CA GLY A 193 -7.05 -10.02 9.24
C GLY A 193 -6.42 -11.39 9.14
N ARG A 194 -5.64 -11.64 8.08
CA ARG A 194 -4.89 -12.90 7.93
C ARG A 194 -3.54 -12.85 8.63
N VAL A 195 -2.81 -11.73 8.49
CA VAL A 195 -1.40 -11.65 8.86
C VAL A 195 -1.18 -11.11 10.27
N ILE A 196 -1.98 -10.12 10.73
CA ILE A 196 -1.77 -9.49 12.04
C ILE A 196 -1.99 -10.51 13.18
N PRO A 197 -3.14 -11.23 13.26
CA PRO A 197 -3.32 -12.24 14.29
C PRO A 197 -2.29 -13.37 14.23
N PHE A 198 -1.86 -13.75 13.04
CA PHE A 198 -0.84 -14.78 12.84
C PHE A 198 0.52 -14.34 13.42
N PHE A 199 0.95 -13.11 13.13
CA PHE A 199 2.23 -12.62 13.61
C PHE A 199 2.23 -12.34 15.11
N THR A 200 1.10 -11.87 15.65
CA THR A 200 0.91 -11.67 17.09
C THR A 200 1.02 -12.99 17.82
N ALA A 201 0.25 -14.00 17.41
CA ALA A 201 0.26 -15.32 18.01
C ALA A 201 1.65 -15.94 17.99
N ARG A 202 2.34 -15.89 16.83
CA ARG A 202 3.67 -16.49 16.68
C ARG A 202 4.78 -15.79 17.49
N ARG A 203 4.64 -14.47 17.74
CA ARG A 203 5.68 -13.72 18.49
C ARG A 203 5.54 -13.86 19.97
N PHE A 204 4.32 -13.93 20.48
CA PHE A 204 4.02 -13.92 21.91
C PHE A 204 3.52 -15.26 22.44
N ASP A 205 3.58 -16.31 21.61
CA ASP A 205 3.14 -17.67 21.94
C ASP A 205 1.69 -17.75 22.44
N PHE A 206 0.82 -17.00 21.77
CA PHE A 206 -0.62 -17.02 22.02
C PHE A 206 -1.35 -17.90 21.00
N GLU A 207 -2.52 -18.39 21.41
CA GLU A 207 -3.43 -18.96 20.44
C GLU A 207 -3.89 -17.89 19.44
N LYS A 208 -3.79 -18.21 18.14
CA LYS A 208 -4.22 -17.30 17.07
C LYS A 208 -5.72 -17.00 17.20
N ALA A 209 -6.07 -15.72 17.25
CA ALA A 209 -7.46 -15.29 17.22
C ALA A 209 -8.17 -15.83 15.95
N GLN A 210 -9.17 -16.69 16.15
CA GLN A 210 -9.94 -17.28 15.05
C GLN A 210 -10.87 -16.22 14.45
N PRO A 211 -10.97 -16.17 13.10
CA PRO A 211 -11.88 -15.25 12.43
C PRO A 211 -13.33 -15.66 12.71
N LEU A 212 -14.18 -14.68 13.01
CA LEU A 212 -15.64 -14.86 13.04
C LEU A 212 -16.18 -14.52 11.66
N VAL A 213 -16.74 -15.49 10.96
CA VAL A 213 -17.17 -15.36 9.56
C VAL A 213 -18.13 -14.18 9.38
N TRP A 214 -19.12 -14.04 10.27
CA TRP A 214 -20.08 -12.94 10.23
C TRP A 214 -19.39 -11.57 10.39
N LEU A 215 -18.40 -11.46 11.30
CA LEU A 215 -17.67 -10.20 11.54
C LEU A 215 -16.76 -9.86 10.35
N GLU A 216 -16.16 -10.86 9.70
CA GLU A 216 -15.39 -10.66 8.47
C GLU A 216 -16.26 -10.07 7.35
N TRP A 217 -17.51 -10.56 7.20
CA TRP A 217 -18.44 -9.99 6.23
C TRP A 217 -18.87 -8.57 6.61
N LEU A 218 -19.25 -8.33 7.86
CA LEU A 218 -19.67 -7.01 8.34
C LEU A 218 -18.53 -5.97 8.27
N ALA A 219 -17.28 -6.40 8.41
CA ALA A 219 -16.13 -5.51 8.30
C ALA A 219 -15.73 -5.19 6.85
N ASN A 220 -15.98 -6.09 5.89
CA ASN A 220 -15.48 -5.93 4.52
C ASN A 220 -16.55 -5.52 3.50
N LEU A 221 -17.80 -5.99 3.61
CA LEU A 221 -18.88 -5.61 2.68
C LEU A 221 -19.16 -4.11 2.65
N PRO A 222 -19.19 -3.39 3.79
CA PRO A 222 -19.37 -1.94 3.76
C PRO A 222 -18.30 -1.21 2.97
N LEU A 223 -17.05 -1.71 2.97
CA LEU A 223 -15.95 -1.12 2.18
C LEU A 223 -16.21 -1.26 0.67
N VAL A 224 -16.82 -2.38 0.24
CA VAL A 224 -17.27 -2.56 -1.15
C VAL A 224 -18.40 -1.58 -1.47
N GLY A 225 -19.34 -1.40 -0.54
CA GLY A 225 -20.39 -0.38 -0.67
C GLY A 225 -19.81 1.03 -0.83
N LEU A 226 -18.86 1.42 0.01
CA LEU A 226 -18.17 2.71 -0.06
C LEU A 226 -17.39 2.89 -1.38
N PHE A 227 -16.77 1.82 -1.90
CA PHE A 227 -16.15 1.85 -3.23
C PHE A 227 -17.18 2.23 -4.31
N VAL A 228 -18.35 1.59 -4.32
CA VAL A 228 -19.42 1.89 -5.29
C VAL A 228 -19.97 3.30 -5.07
N LEU A 229 -20.25 3.70 -3.83
CA LEU A 229 -20.79 5.02 -3.49
C LEU A 229 -19.84 6.18 -3.86
N SER A 230 -18.54 5.93 -4.02
CA SER A 230 -17.59 6.95 -4.47
C SER A 230 -17.98 7.57 -5.81
N PHE A 231 -18.72 6.86 -6.65
CA PHE A 231 -19.21 7.35 -7.94
C PHE A 231 -20.55 8.08 -7.88
N PHE A 232 -21.19 8.13 -6.69
CA PHE A 232 -22.47 8.77 -6.44
C PHE A 232 -22.44 9.68 -5.20
N PRO A 233 -21.42 10.55 -5.04
CA PRO A 233 -21.16 11.23 -3.77
C PRO A 233 -22.26 12.20 -3.33
N LEU A 234 -22.93 12.87 -4.28
CA LEU A 234 -24.00 13.83 -3.97
C LEU A 234 -25.32 13.16 -3.64
N THR A 235 -25.63 12.04 -4.29
CA THR A 235 -26.91 11.34 -4.13
C THR A 235 -26.99 10.58 -2.82
N PHE A 236 -25.87 10.02 -2.35
CA PHE A 236 -25.83 9.10 -1.22
C PHE A 236 -24.83 9.52 -0.12
N ALA A 237 -24.59 10.81 0.05
CA ALA A 237 -23.60 11.31 1.03
C ALA A 237 -23.92 10.84 2.47
N GLN A 238 -25.16 10.92 2.90
CA GLN A 238 -25.58 10.47 4.23
C GLN A 238 -25.39 8.97 4.41
N VAL A 239 -25.84 8.17 3.44
CA VAL A 239 -25.65 6.71 3.45
C VAL A 239 -24.16 6.35 3.49
N GLY A 240 -23.32 7.11 2.78
CA GLY A 240 -21.87 6.96 2.82
C GLY A 240 -21.30 7.21 4.21
N ASN A 241 -21.74 8.25 4.91
CA ASN A 241 -21.31 8.56 6.28
C ASN A 241 -21.74 7.47 7.27
N GLU A 242 -23.00 7.03 7.22
CA GLU A 242 -23.51 5.96 8.06
C GLU A 242 -22.75 4.65 7.82
N LEU A 243 -22.46 4.34 6.55
CA LEU A 243 -21.72 3.14 6.18
C LEU A 243 -20.24 3.22 6.64
N MET A 244 -19.61 4.40 6.63
CA MET A 244 -18.29 4.62 7.20
C MET A 244 -18.30 4.38 8.72
N VAL A 245 -19.27 4.91 9.45
CA VAL A 245 -19.41 4.69 10.90
C VAL A 245 -19.59 3.19 11.19
N PHE A 246 -20.49 2.52 10.47
CA PHE A 246 -20.74 1.10 10.66
C PHE A 246 -19.49 0.25 10.37
N ALA A 247 -18.82 0.52 9.26
CA ALA A 247 -17.56 -0.14 8.91
C ALA A 247 -16.47 0.13 9.97
N GLY A 248 -16.36 1.37 10.45
CA GLY A 248 -15.41 1.76 11.48
C GLY A 248 -15.60 0.99 12.78
N VAL A 249 -16.86 0.87 13.25
CA VAL A 249 -17.19 0.10 14.46
C VAL A 249 -16.85 -1.39 14.27
N THR A 250 -17.25 -2.00 13.17
CA THR A 250 -17.01 -3.43 12.92
C THR A 250 -15.51 -3.74 12.76
N GLN A 251 -14.75 -2.87 12.11
CA GLN A 251 -13.28 -2.96 12.02
C GLN A 251 -12.62 -2.80 13.40
N LEU A 252 -13.13 -1.92 14.26
CA LEU A 252 -12.61 -1.73 15.61
C LEU A 252 -12.88 -2.93 16.51
N VAL A 253 -14.08 -3.51 16.46
CA VAL A 253 -14.42 -4.76 17.17
C VAL A 253 -13.49 -5.89 16.74
N ARG A 254 -13.23 -6.02 15.45
CA ARG A 254 -12.30 -6.99 14.88
C ARG A 254 -10.88 -6.77 15.38
N PHE A 255 -10.40 -5.53 15.40
CA PHE A 255 -9.08 -5.13 15.86
C PHE A 255 -8.84 -5.46 17.35
N ILE A 256 -9.82 -5.15 18.23
CA ILE A 256 -9.73 -5.41 19.67
C ILE A 256 -9.54 -6.92 19.94
N ARG A 257 -10.17 -7.79 19.16
CA ARG A 257 -10.03 -9.25 19.29
C ARG A 257 -8.61 -9.77 19.07
N TRP A 258 -7.76 -9.02 18.40
CA TRP A 258 -6.35 -9.39 18.14
C TRP A 258 -5.42 -9.03 19.30
N LYS A 259 -5.93 -8.49 20.41
CA LYS A 259 -5.20 -8.16 21.65
C LYS A 259 -4.02 -7.19 21.39
N PRO A 260 -4.23 -6.02 20.77
CA PRO A 260 -3.16 -5.09 20.40
C PRO A 260 -2.27 -4.65 21.56
N TRP A 261 -2.82 -4.53 22.79
CA TRP A 261 -2.10 -4.12 23.97
C TRP A 261 -0.97 -5.07 24.40
N THR A 262 -0.99 -6.33 23.95
CA THR A 262 0.06 -7.30 24.25
C THR A 262 1.32 -7.11 23.40
N THR A 263 1.28 -6.25 22.39
CA THR A 263 2.31 -6.18 21.35
C THR A 263 3.32 -5.07 21.52
N LEU A 264 3.15 -4.19 22.49
CA LEU A 264 3.92 -2.94 22.67
C LEU A 264 5.42 -3.15 22.82
N SER A 265 5.87 -4.30 23.31
CA SER A 265 7.29 -4.63 23.46
C SER A 265 8.00 -4.99 22.14
N GLU A 266 7.26 -5.23 21.03
CA GLU A 266 7.84 -5.67 19.77
C GLU A 266 7.47 -4.74 18.61
N PRO A 267 8.42 -3.89 18.15
CA PRO A 267 8.16 -2.90 17.10
C PRO A 267 7.58 -3.49 15.81
N LEU A 268 8.05 -4.66 15.37
CA LEU A 268 7.56 -5.33 14.16
C LEU A 268 6.15 -5.90 14.30
N VAL A 269 5.54 -5.85 15.49
CA VAL A 269 4.18 -6.31 15.72
C VAL A 269 3.27 -5.15 16.08
N TRP A 270 3.66 -4.28 17.05
CA TRP A 270 2.81 -3.14 17.39
C TRP A 270 2.60 -2.19 16.21
N SER A 271 3.59 -2.06 15.31
CA SER A 271 3.44 -1.23 14.11
C SER A 271 2.33 -1.72 13.17
N LEU A 272 2.14 -3.03 13.03
CA LEU A 272 1.02 -3.61 12.27
C LEU A 272 -0.33 -3.26 12.91
N HIS A 273 -0.41 -3.35 14.24
CA HIS A 273 -1.62 -3.01 14.99
C HIS A 273 -1.93 -1.51 14.92
N ALA A 274 -0.92 -0.66 15.12
CA ALA A 274 -1.09 0.80 15.05
C ALA A 274 -1.54 1.25 13.66
N ALA A 275 -0.93 0.67 12.61
CA ALA A 275 -1.33 0.97 11.24
C ALA A 275 -2.76 0.50 10.94
N TYR A 276 -3.13 -0.71 11.38
CA TYR A 276 -4.50 -1.17 11.19
C TYR A 276 -5.52 -0.31 11.94
N LEU A 277 -5.19 0.15 13.15
CA LEU A 277 -6.06 1.05 13.93
C LEU A 277 -6.40 2.35 13.19
N CYS A 278 -5.51 2.85 12.34
CA CYS A 278 -5.79 4.02 11.52
C CYS A 278 -6.96 3.80 10.54
N ILE A 279 -7.30 2.56 10.18
CA ILE A 279 -8.45 2.24 9.32
C ILE A 279 -9.77 2.56 10.04
N PRO A 280 -10.13 1.92 11.17
CA PRO A 280 -11.37 2.24 11.86
C PRO A 280 -11.43 3.68 12.35
N LEU A 281 -10.32 4.27 12.79
CA LEU A 281 -10.29 5.67 13.21
C LEU A 281 -10.60 6.62 12.05
N CYS A 282 -9.99 6.41 10.87
CA CYS A 282 -10.31 7.20 9.69
C CYS A 282 -11.78 7.08 9.29
N LEU A 283 -12.33 5.86 9.29
CA LEU A 283 -13.72 5.59 8.95
C LEU A 283 -14.69 6.30 9.93
N LEU A 284 -14.46 6.15 11.25
CA LEU A 284 -15.29 6.77 12.28
C LEU A 284 -15.21 8.30 12.22
N LEU A 285 -14.00 8.86 12.16
CA LEU A 285 -13.82 10.31 12.12
C LEU A 285 -14.43 10.92 10.85
N ARG A 286 -14.28 10.28 9.69
CA ARG A 286 -14.89 10.78 8.46
C ARG A 286 -16.39 10.67 8.43
N GLY A 287 -16.96 9.61 9.00
CA GLY A 287 -18.40 9.40 9.04
C GLY A 287 -19.12 10.26 10.08
N LEU A 288 -18.40 10.71 11.13
CA LEU A 288 -18.97 11.50 12.23
C LEU A 288 -18.71 13.01 12.12
N LEU A 289 -17.73 13.44 11.32
CA LEU A 289 -17.39 14.86 11.18
C LEU A 289 -18.25 15.50 10.09
N ASP A 290 -19.10 16.45 10.50
CA ASP A 290 -19.94 17.23 9.56
C ASP A 290 -19.15 18.24 8.75
N ASN A 291 -17.96 18.64 9.22
CA ASN A 291 -17.09 19.59 8.51
C ASN A 291 -16.35 18.89 7.37
N PRO A 292 -16.62 19.26 6.09
CA PRO A 292 -15.98 18.61 4.92
C PRO A 292 -14.46 18.74 4.92
N PHE A 293 -13.89 19.86 5.37
CA PHE A 293 -12.46 20.08 5.48
C PHE A 293 -11.82 19.10 6.46
N ALA A 294 -12.40 18.98 7.65
CA ALA A 294 -11.94 18.05 8.68
C ALA A 294 -12.04 16.60 8.20
N SER A 295 -13.21 16.21 7.66
CA SER A 295 -13.43 14.86 7.10
C SER A 295 -12.43 14.53 5.99
N HIS A 296 -12.12 15.49 5.09
CA HIS A 296 -11.13 15.29 4.04
C HIS A 296 -9.71 15.10 4.60
N ASN A 297 -9.32 15.85 5.62
CA ASN A 297 -8.00 15.69 6.25
C ASN A 297 -7.81 14.30 6.87
N MET A 298 -8.87 13.67 7.39
CA MET A 298 -8.82 12.31 7.96
C MET A 298 -8.47 11.23 6.92
N LEU A 299 -8.58 11.50 5.62
CA LEU A 299 -8.05 10.60 4.58
C LEU A 299 -6.56 10.33 4.76
N HIS A 300 -5.80 11.32 5.23
CA HIS A 300 -4.35 11.17 5.44
C HIS A 300 -4.03 10.32 6.67
N LEU A 301 -4.94 10.21 7.65
CA LEU A 301 -4.79 9.24 8.74
C LEU A 301 -4.76 7.81 8.17
N PHE A 302 -5.62 7.50 7.20
CA PHE A 302 -5.58 6.22 6.49
C PHE A 302 -4.38 6.13 5.54
N ALA A 303 -4.17 7.12 4.66
CA ALA A 303 -3.15 7.03 3.61
C ALA A 303 -1.72 6.94 4.16
N ILE A 304 -1.41 7.72 5.21
CA ILE A 304 -0.09 7.73 5.84
C ILE A 304 0.00 6.67 6.95
N GLY A 305 -0.90 6.73 7.94
CA GLY A 305 -0.86 5.83 9.10
C GLY A 305 -1.30 4.40 8.75
N GLY A 306 -2.44 4.25 8.07
CA GLY A 306 -3.00 2.95 7.72
C GLY A 306 -2.24 2.27 6.59
N LEU A 307 -2.32 2.82 5.38
CA LEU A 307 -1.75 2.21 4.19
C LEU A 307 -0.22 2.18 4.25
N SER A 308 0.42 3.33 4.41
CA SER A 308 1.89 3.41 4.38
C SER A 308 2.52 2.85 5.64
N GLY A 309 1.86 2.96 6.80
CA GLY A 309 2.29 2.29 8.04
C GLY A 309 2.29 0.77 7.91
N LEU A 310 1.21 0.16 7.37
CA LEU A 310 1.17 -1.29 7.08
C LEU A 310 2.19 -1.69 6.03
N ILE A 311 2.35 -0.90 4.97
CA ILE A 311 3.40 -1.11 3.97
C ILE A 311 4.76 -1.18 4.66
N LEU A 312 5.14 -0.16 5.42
CA LEU A 312 6.46 -0.06 6.07
C LEU A 312 6.72 -1.24 7.02
N ALA A 313 5.72 -1.61 7.83
CA ALA A 313 5.81 -2.76 8.73
C ALA A 313 5.96 -4.08 7.97
N MET A 314 5.20 -4.26 6.88
CA MET A 314 5.25 -5.49 6.07
C MET A 314 6.53 -5.62 5.26
N ILE A 315 6.99 -4.55 4.59
CA ILE A 315 8.23 -4.61 3.80
C ILE A 315 9.45 -4.90 4.69
N THR A 316 9.49 -4.31 5.90
CA THR A 316 10.53 -4.59 6.89
C THR A 316 10.55 -6.07 7.27
N ARG A 317 9.39 -6.62 7.62
CA ARG A 317 9.27 -8.01 8.05
C ARG A 317 9.53 -9.01 6.93
N VAL A 318 8.97 -8.76 5.75
CA VAL A 318 9.15 -9.62 4.57
C VAL A 318 10.61 -9.63 4.12
N THR A 319 11.28 -8.48 4.14
CA THR A 319 12.70 -8.38 3.80
C THR A 319 13.53 -9.27 4.73
N MET A 320 13.35 -9.17 6.05
CA MET A 320 14.06 -10.04 7.01
C MET A 320 13.84 -11.52 6.71
N GLY A 321 12.57 -11.95 6.60
CA GLY A 321 12.22 -13.35 6.43
C GLY A 321 12.69 -13.94 5.10
N HIS A 322 12.53 -13.21 4.00
CA HIS A 322 12.88 -13.69 2.66
C HIS A 322 14.36 -13.51 2.31
N THR A 323 15.14 -12.80 3.12
CA THR A 323 16.60 -12.71 2.95
C THR A 323 17.38 -13.63 3.91
N GLY A 324 16.68 -14.55 4.58
CA GLY A 324 17.31 -15.58 5.44
C GLY A 324 17.74 -15.06 6.81
N ARG A 325 17.21 -13.92 7.27
CA ARG A 325 17.58 -13.29 8.54
C ARG A 325 16.55 -13.56 9.62
N ALA A 326 16.98 -13.61 10.88
CA ALA A 326 16.08 -13.76 12.02
C ALA A 326 15.24 -12.49 12.20
N ILE A 327 13.92 -12.61 12.04
CA ILE A 327 12.97 -11.48 11.95
C ILE A 327 13.11 -10.49 13.12
N TYR A 328 13.23 -11.00 14.35
CA TYR A 328 13.25 -10.18 15.57
C TYR A 328 14.66 -9.82 16.06
N LYS A 329 15.71 -10.15 15.29
CA LYS A 329 17.11 -9.81 15.57
C LYS A 329 17.71 -8.81 14.60
N GLY A 330 16.86 -8.20 13.77
CA GLY A 330 17.25 -7.21 12.75
C GLY A 330 17.43 -5.80 13.32
N PRO A 331 17.79 -4.84 12.45
CA PRO A 331 17.87 -3.45 12.83
C PRO A 331 16.54 -2.93 13.36
N SER A 332 16.58 -2.18 14.48
CA SER A 332 15.37 -1.57 15.03
C SER A 332 14.75 -0.56 14.06
N MET A 333 13.45 -0.68 13.85
CA MET A 333 12.63 0.23 13.04
C MET A 333 11.64 1.04 13.90
N ALA A 334 11.75 1.01 15.22
CA ALA A 334 10.83 1.72 16.11
C ALA A 334 10.73 3.21 15.77
N LEU A 335 11.88 3.87 15.52
CA LEU A 335 11.90 5.27 15.12
C LEU A 335 11.16 5.51 13.79
N ALA A 336 11.37 4.67 12.79
CA ALA A 336 10.70 4.78 11.49
C ALA A 336 9.17 4.58 11.61
N PHE A 337 8.75 3.59 12.42
CA PHE A 337 7.33 3.36 12.68
C PHE A 337 6.71 4.52 13.48
N SER A 338 7.39 5.04 14.50
CA SER A 338 6.91 6.23 15.23
C SER A 338 6.80 7.44 14.31
N ALA A 339 7.80 7.68 13.45
CA ALA A 339 7.80 8.80 12.52
C ALA A 339 6.59 8.76 11.55
N ILE A 340 6.27 7.59 10.97
CA ILE A 340 5.14 7.49 10.05
C ILE A 340 3.79 7.74 10.74
N PHE A 341 3.60 7.29 11.99
CA PHE A 341 2.36 7.56 12.72
C PHE A 341 2.24 9.00 13.17
N ILE A 342 3.35 9.63 13.61
CA ILE A 342 3.37 11.06 13.91
C ILE A 342 3.08 11.87 12.63
N ALA A 343 3.67 11.49 11.49
CA ALA A 343 3.37 12.11 10.19
C ALA A 343 1.87 12.06 9.87
N ALA A 344 1.22 10.91 10.12
CA ALA A 344 -0.21 10.74 9.91
C ALA A 344 -1.04 11.67 10.81
N LEU A 345 -0.71 11.76 12.10
CA LEU A 345 -1.39 12.64 13.05
C LEU A 345 -1.20 14.13 12.70
N VAL A 346 0.02 14.54 12.37
CA VAL A 346 0.34 15.92 11.96
C VAL A 346 -0.43 16.28 10.69
N ARG A 347 -0.44 15.42 9.67
CA ARG A 347 -1.11 15.72 8.40
C ARG A 347 -2.64 15.68 8.49
N SER A 348 -3.20 14.87 9.39
CA SER A 348 -4.66 14.77 9.58
C SER A 348 -5.17 15.71 10.66
N LEU A 349 -4.85 15.44 11.92
CA LEU A 349 -5.33 16.21 13.06
C LEU A 349 -4.64 17.59 13.14
N GLY A 350 -3.33 17.66 12.93
CA GLY A 350 -2.59 18.91 12.96
C GLY A 350 -3.17 19.95 12.00
N VAL A 351 -3.36 19.58 10.72
CA VAL A 351 -3.98 20.45 9.71
C VAL A 351 -5.44 20.80 10.06
N THR A 352 -6.17 19.87 10.65
CA THR A 352 -7.59 20.10 11.02
C THR A 352 -7.72 21.13 12.15
N PHE A 353 -6.93 21.00 13.20
CA PHE A 353 -7.00 21.88 14.37
C PHE A 353 -6.20 23.18 14.23
N PHE A 354 -5.18 23.17 13.36
CA PHE A 354 -4.31 24.32 13.13
C PHE A 354 -4.22 24.67 11.63
N PRO A 355 -5.32 25.00 10.95
CA PRO A 355 -5.35 25.23 9.50
C PRO A 355 -4.47 26.41 9.05
N ALA A 356 -4.21 27.40 9.94
CA ALA A 356 -3.31 28.50 9.66
C ALA A 356 -1.84 28.05 9.43
N TYR A 357 -1.46 26.88 9.93
CA TYR A 357 -0.12 26.29 9.80
C TYR A 357 -0.09 25.14 8.78
N LEU A 358 -0.95 25.19 7.75
CA LEU A 358 -1.08 24.14 6.75
C LEU A 358 0.26 23.75 6.11
N PHE A 359 1.04 24.74 5.69
CA PHE A 359 2.33 24.52 5.02
C PHE A 359 3.35 23.87 5.94
N GLU A 360 3.42 24.34 7.18
CA GLU A 360 4.33 23.80 8.20
C GLU A 360 3.95 22.33 8.53
N MET A 361 2.66 22.05 8.73
CA MET A 361 2.18 20.71 9.01
C MET A 361 2.44 19.73 7.85
N VAL A 362 2.25 20.19 6.61
CA VAL A 362 2.59 19.40 5.41
C VAL A 362 4.10 19.12 5.37
N ASN A 363 4.95 20.12 5.63
CA ASN A 363 6.41 19.96 5.65
C ASN A 363 6.88 18.99 6.74
N ILE A 364 6.37 19.14 7.96
CA ILE A 364 6.73 18.27 9.08
C ILE A 364 6.30 16.82 8.76
N SER A 365 5.09 16.64 8.25
CA SER A 365 4.59 15.32 7.88
C SER A 365 5.43 14.68 6.77
N ALA A 366 5.78 15.44 5.73
CA ALA A 366 6.63 14.97 4.63
C ALA A 366 8.06 14.66 5.09
N GLY A 367 8.62 15.46 6.00
CA GLY A 367 9.93 15.19 6.61
C GLY A 367 9.94 13.89 7.41
N LEU A 368 8.91 13.66 8.22
CA LEU A 368 8.75 12.43 8.99
C LEU A 368 8.50 11.20 8.09
N TRP A 369 7.74 11.34 7.01
CA TRP A 369 7.59 10.32 5.98
C TRP A 369 8.93 9.98 5.32
N THR A 370 9.66 11.00 4.89
CA THR A 370 10.99 10.84 4.29
C THR A 370 11.96 10.15 5.24
N LEU A 371 11.94 10.51 6.53
CA LEU A 371 12.73 9.85 7.56
C LEU A 371 12.35 8.37 7.68
N ALA A 372 11.05 8.04 7.71
CA ALA A 372 10.56 6.68 7.89
C ALA A 372 11.00 5.74 6.75
N PHE A 373 10.76 6.13 5.50
CA PHE A 373 11.16 5.33 4.33
C PHE A 373 12.67 5.41 4.06
N GLY A 374 13.32 6.54 4.34
CA GLY A 374 14.76 6.70 4.28
C GLY A 374 15.49 5.76 5.23
N LEU A 375 15.00 5.60 6.46
CA LEU A 375 15.53 4.61 7.42
C LEU A 375 15.35 3.18 6.93
N PHE A 376 14.24 2.86 6.26
CA PHE A 376 14.06 1.55 5.64
C PHE A 376 15.09 1.31 4.53
N ILE A 377 15.25 2.25 3.61
CA ILE A 377 16.23 2.14 2.51
C ILE A 377 17.65 1.98 3.08
N TRP A 378 18.02 2.80 4.04
CA TRP A 378 19.34 2.75 4.66
C TRP A 378 19.64 1.41 5.34
N LYS A 379 18.69 0.90 6.14
CA LYS A 379 18.92 -0.31 6.94
C LYS A 379 18.67 -1.61 6.17
N PHE A 380 17.79 -1.60 5.18
CA PHE A 380 17.33 -2.81 4.49
C PHE A 380 17.66 -2.84 2.99
N GLY A 381 18.05 -1.72 2.40
CA GLY A 381 18.32 -1.65 0.96
C GLY A 381 19.33 -2.67 0.48
N MET A 382 20.48 -2.80 1.17
CA MET A 382 21.48 -3.79 0.81
C MET A 382 20.99 -5.23 0.96
N MET A 383 20.08 -5.51 1.89
CA MET A 383 19.50 -6.85 2.03
C MET A 383 18.62 -7.24 0.83
N LEU A 384 18.01 -6.25 0.17
CA LEU A 384 17.20 -6.45 -1.04
C LEU A 384 18.05 -6.66 -2.30
N LEU A 385 19.27 -6.11 -2.32
CA LEU A 385 20.18 -6.15 -3.47
C LEU A 385 21.16 -7.34 -3.42
N THR A 386 21.32 -7.98 -2.24
CA THR A 386 22.29 -9.08 -2.05
C THR A 386 21.60 -10.44 -1.91
N PRO A 387 22.29 -11.56 -2.20
CA PRO A 387 21.77 -12.92 -1.98
C PRO A 387 21.37 -13.16 -0.53
N ARG A 388 20.60 -14.23 -0.28
CA ARG A 388 20.23 -14.68 1.06
C ARG A 388 21.46 -15.10 1.85
N VAL A 389 21.48 -14.73 3.15
CA VAL A 389 22.61 -15.03 4.03
C VAL A 389 22.66 -16.49 4.49
N ASP A 390 21.54 -17.22 4.40
CA ASP A 390 21.43 -18.63 4.77
C ASP A 390 21.75 -19.59 3.60
N GLY A 391 22.11 -19.06 2.43
CA GLY A 391 22.49 -19.84 1.25
C GLY A 391 21.34 -20.58 0.57
N HIS A 392 20.09 -20.40 1.00
CA HIS A 392 18.91 -20.94 0.33
C HIS A 392 18.51 -20.10 -0.89
N PRO A 393 17.78 -20.69 -1.88
CA PRO A 393 17.19 -19.94 -2.99
C PRO A 393 16.22 -18.85 -2.51
N GLY A 394 16.17 -17.66 -3.21
CA GLY A 394 15.20 -16.60 -2.89
C GLY A 394 15.68 -15.17 -2.96
#